data_80fd9f2b4888c11c5d6eaaeb2750975b
#
_entry.id   80fd9f2b4888c11c5d6eaaeb2750975b
#
_cell.length_a   1.000
_cell.length_b   1.000
_cell.length_c   1.000
_cell.angle_alpha   90.00
_cell.angle_beta   90.00
_cell.angle_gamma   90.00
#
_symmetry.space_group_name_H-M   'P 1'
#
loop_
_entity.id
_entity.type
_entity.pdbx_description
1 polymer ?
#
loop_
_entity_poly.entity_id
_entity_poly.type
_entity_poly.pdbx_seq_one_letter_code
_entity_poly.pdbx_strand_id
1 'polypeptide(L)'
;IPETIDWNAWIGPAPYRGYHFDLACPIEDKRWGMWRDYTPFGGGMITDWGAHMFDIVQWALDMDDTGPLHFIPPGGVAVEGLTYTYANGITVTHTKWGRGNNEIQFIGTEGRLEISRGYLKTFPNTDLAKTPLKETDTNLVYNSPNHHEDWLDAIKNRTRPICDVEVGHRTATVCNVANIAYALQRPLE
;
A
#
# COMPACT_ATOMS: atom_id res chain seq x y z
N ILE A 1 -32.52 -3.67 -5.88
CA ILE A 1 -31.32 -4.27 -6.48
C ILE A 1 -31.52 -4.20 -7.98
N PRO A 2 -30.57 -3.68 -8.77
CA PRO A 2 -30.62 -3.75 -10.23
C PRO A 2 -30.72 -5.20 -10.70
N GLU A 3 -31.53 -5.44 -11.75
CA GLU A 3 -31.74 -6.79 -12.29
C GLU A 3 -30.44 -7.45 -12.81
N THR A 4 -29.43 -6.63 -13.13
CA THR A 4 -28.14 -7.07 -13.63
C THR A 4 -27.16 -7.48 -12.54
N ILE A 5 -27.51 -7.32 -11.25
CA ILE A 5 -26.63 -7.63 -10.11
C ILE A 5 -27.18 -8.81 -9.33
N ASP A 6 -26.45 -9.92 -9.32
CA ASP A 6 -26.63 -10.95 -8.30
C ASP A 6 -25.97 -10.46 -6.99
N TRP A 7 -26.80 -9.88 -6.12
CA TRP A 7 -26.32 -9.25 -4.89
C TRP A 7 -25.66 -10.24 -3.92
N ASN A 8 -26.15 -11.47 -3.87
CA ASN A 8 -25.55 -12.49 -3.01
C ASN A 8 -24.16 -12.90 -3.50
N ALA A 9 -24.03 -13.08 -4.81
CA ALA A 9 -22.72 -13.35 -5.42
C ALA A 9 -21.77 -12.16 -5.27
N TRP A 10 -22.28 -10.93 -5.39
CA TRP A 10 -21.46 -9.71 -5.22
C TRP A 10 -20.94 -9.56 -3.79
N ILE A 11 -21.77 -9.80 -2.77
CA ILE A 11 -21.35 -9.76 -1.36
C ILE A 11 -20.24 -10.79 -1.08
N GLY A 12 -20.31 -11.97 -1.70
CA GLY A 12 -19.36 -13.05 -1.47
C GLY A 12 -19.35 -13.51 -0.01
N PRO A 13 -18.17 -13.69 0.60
CA PRO A 13 -18.02 -14.16 1.97
C PRO A 13 -18.23 -13.07 3.04
N ALA A 14 -18.47 -11.82 2.66
CA ALA A 14 -18.69 -10.75 3.63
C ALA A 14 -20.01 -10.92 4.36
N PRO A 15 -20.15 -10.40 5.60
CA PRO A 15 -21.42 -10.41 6.31
C PRO A 15 -22.55 -9.79 5.47
N TYR A 16 -23.70 -10.45 5.45
CA TYR A 16 -24.85 -9.97 4.68
C TYR A 16 -25.22 -8.54 5.06
N ARG A 17 -25.46 -7.71 4.03
CA ARG A 17 -26.08 -6.40 4.17
C ARG A 17 -26.98 -6.11 2.96
N GLY A 18 -27.96 -5.26 3.16
CA GLY A 18 -28.84 -4.82 2.08
C GLY A 18 -28.06 -4.10 0.97
N TYR A 19 -28.56 -4.23 -0.25
CA TYR A 19 -28.01 -3.48 -1.39
C TYR A 19 -28.05 -1.98 -1.11
N HIS A 20 -26.95 -1.31 -1.43
CA HIS A 20 -26.86 0.14 -1.47
C HIS A 20 -26.13 0.57 -2.74
N PHE A 21 -26.70 1.55 -3.43
CA PHE A 21 -26.20 2.02 -4.72
C PHE A 21 -24.72 2.46 -4.65
N ASP A 22 -24.30 3.12 -3.56
CA ASP A 22 -22.91 3.57 -3.40
C ASP A 22 -21.92 2.42 -3.26
N LEU A 23 -22.37 1.26 -2.78
CA LEU A 23 -21.50 0.08 -2.69
C LEU A 23 -21.22 -0.52 -4.07
N ALA A 24 -22.27 -0.67 -4.87
CA ALA A 24 -22.19 -1.29 -6.18
C ALA A 24 -23.04 -0.46 -7.16
N CYS A 25 -22.53 0.68 -7.57
CA CYS A 25 -23.15 1.49 -8.61
C CYS A 25 -23.04 0.79 -9.98
N PRO A 26 -24.05 0.94 -10.86
CA PRO A 26 -23.96 0.45 -12.23
C PRO A 26 -22.74 1.00 -12.97
N ILE A 27 -22.20 0.22 -13.90
CA ILE A 27 -21.00 0.60 -14.68
C ILE A 27 -21.23 1.91 -15.46
N GLU A 28 -22.46 2.14 -15.90
CA GLU A 28 -22.87 3.34 -16.65
C GLU A 28 -22.74 4.62 -15.82
N ASP A 29 -22.81 4.53 -14.50
CA ASP A 29 -22.67 5.67 -13.59
C ASP A 29 -21.24 6.23 -13.57
N LYS A 30 -20.24 5.42 -13.93
CA LYS A 30 -18.81 5.77 -13.97
C LYS A 30 -18.23 6.21 -12.63
N ARG A 31 -18.95 6.09 -11.53
CA ARG A 31 -18.45 6.31 -10.19
C ARG A 31 -17.70 5.08 -9.69
N TRP A 32 -16.68 5.31 -8.90
CA TRP A 32 -16.09 4.21 -8.13
C TRP A 32 -17.04 3.81 -7.01
N GLY A 33 -17.33 2.52 -6.91
CA GLY A 33 -18.10 2.00 -5.80
C GLY A 33 -17.37 2.24 -4.46
N MET A 34 -18.14 2.62 -3.45
CA MET A 34 -17.63 2.90 -2.08
C MET A 34 -17.26 1.63 -1.30
N TRP A 35 -17.40 0.44 -1.90
CA TRP A 35 -17.02 -0.84 -1.26
C TRP A 35 -15.60 -0.85 -0.71
N ARG A 36 -14.71 -0.08 -1.31
CA ARG A 36 -13.31 0.08 -0.91
C ARG A 36 -13.14 0.60 0.51
N ASP A 37 -14.04 1.49 0.95
CA ASP A 37 -14.01 2.14 2.25
C ASP A 37 -14.59 1.24 3.37
N TYR A 38 -15.19 0.11 2.98
CA TYR A 38 -15.82 -0.81 3.93
C TYR A 38 -14.92 -2.00 4.24
N THR A 39 -14.56 -2.14 5.51
CA THR A 39 -13.69 -3.22 5.99
C THR A 39 -14.10 -4.63 5.51
N PRO A 40 -15.41 -5.01 5.50
CA PRO A 40 -15.80 -6.35 5.05
C PRO A 40 -15.60 -6.61 3.55
N PHE A 41 -15.43 -5.59 2.73
CA PHE A 41 -15.29 -5.72 1.28
C PHE A 41 -13.86 -5.42 0.82
N GLY A 42 -13.41 -4.17 0.99
CA GLY A 42 -12.10 -3.72 0.52
C GLY A 42 -11.04 -3.58 1.61
N GLY A 43 -11.41 -3.70 2.87
CA GLY A 43 -10.50 -3.48 4.00
C GLY A 43 -10.24 -2.01 4.33
N GLY A 44 -10.91 -1.08 3.63
CA GLY A 44 -10.74 0.37 3.83
C GLY A 44 -9.48 0.94 3.17
N MET A 45 -9.18 2.20 3.48
CA MET A 45 -8.12 2.95 2.81
C MET A 45 -6.71 2.42 3.06
N ILE A 46 -6.48 1.69 4.15
CA ILE A 46 -5.18 1.05 4.43
C ILE A 46 -4.87 -0.05 3.41
N THR A 47 -5.86 -0.84 3.01
CA THR A 47 -5.70 -1.89 2.02
C THR A 47 -5.85 -1.39 0.59
N ASP A 48 -6.49 -0.24 0.38
CA ASP A 48 -6.62 0.40 -0.92
C ASP A 48 -5.39 1.28 -1.23
N TRP A 49 -5.41 2.55 -0.85
CA TRP A 49 -4.28 3.46 -1.08
C TRP A 49 -3.03 3.10 -0.25
N GLY A 50 -3.24 2.54 0.95
CA GLY A 50 -2.14 2.09 1.79
C GLY A 50 -1.29 1.02 1.11
N ALA A 51 -1.89 0.12 0.32
CA ALA A 51 -1.15 -0.88 -0.43
C ALA A 51 -0.10 -0.25 -1.36
N HIS A 52 -0.44 0.85 -2.06
CA HIS A 52 0.52 1.56 -2.90
C HIS A 52 1.66 2.20 -2.09
N MET A 53 1.34 2.74 -0.92
CA MET A 53 2.33 3.46 -0.11
C MET A 53 3.22 2.50 0.68
N PHE A 54 2.66 1.46 1.27
CA PHE A 54 3.43 0.45 2.00
C PHE A 54 4.30 -0.40 1.07
N ASP A 55 3.87 -0.63 -0.18
CA ASP A 55 4.69 -1.27 -1.20
C ASP A 55 5.96 -0.47 -1.49
N ILE A 56 5.85 0.84 -1.67
CA ILE A 56 7.01 1.72 -1.84
C ILE A 56 7.93 1.66 -0.61
N VAL A 57 7.38 1.55 0.60
CA VAL A 57 8.17 1.41 1.82
C VAL A 57 8.90 0.07 1.85
N GLN A 58 8.21 -1.05 1.58
CA GLN A 58 8.80 -2.38 1.52
C GLN A 58 9.96 -2.41 0.51
N TRP A 59 9.70 -1.98 -0.71
CA TRP A 59 10.68 -1.93 -1.77
C TRP A 59 11.88 -1.03 -1.44
N ALA A 60 11.65 0.21 -1.00
CA ALA A 60 12.73 1.16 -0.72
C ALA A 60 13.64 0.73 0.46
N LEU A 61 13.12 -0.09 1.37
CA LEU A 61 13.85 -0.63 2.51
C LEU A 61 14.45 -2.02 2.24
N ASP A 62 14.30 -2.55 1.03
CA ASP A 62 14.73 -3.92 0.65
C ASP A 62 14.06 -5.00 1.54
N MET A 63 12.75 -4.86 1.73
CA MET A 63 11.94 -5.72 2.61
C MET A 63 10.93 -6.59 1.84
N ASP A 64 11.07 -6.71 0.52
CA ASP A 64 10.12 -7.45 -0.32
C ASP A 64 10.02 -8.95 0.02
N ASP A 65 11.07 -9.53 0.62
CA ASP A 65 11.11 -10.92 1.08
C ASP A 65 10.71 -11.10 2.54
N THR A 66 10.32 -10.04 3.25
CA THR A 66 10.02 -10.06 4.69
C THR A 66 8.88 -9.11 5.04
N GLY A 67 8.70 -8.81 6.32
CA GLY A 67 7.71 -7.86 6.81
C GLY A 67 8.05 -7.33 8.20
N PRO A 68 7.26 -6.38 8.70
CA PRO A 68 7.40 -5.90 10.07
C PRO A 68 7.15 -7.01 11.10
N LEU A 69 7.85 -6.95 12.22
CA LEU A 69 7.72 -7.89 13.33
C LEU A 69 6.71 -7.42 14.39
N HIS A 70 6.58 -6.10 14.58
CA HIS A 70 5.76 -5.54 15.63
C HIS A 70 4.84 -4.46 15.06
N PHE A 71 3.57 -4.49 15.45
CA PHE A 71 2.59 -3.47 15.12
C PHE A 71 1.98 -2.92 16.40
N ILE A 72 2.07 -1.62 16.60
CA ILE A 72 1.56 -0.93 17.80
C ILE A 72 0.50 0.07 17.34
N PRO A 73 -0.79 -0.18 17.60
CA PRO A 73 -1.84 0.77 17.29
C PRO A 73 -1.80 1.98 18.23
N PRO A 74 -2.32 3.13 17.80
CA PRO A 74 -2.58 4.24 18.71
C PRO A 74 -3.67 3.84 19.71
N GLY A 75 -3.71 4.49 20.86
CA GLY A 75 -4.80 4.28 21.82
C GLY A 75 -6.13 4.86 21.32
N GLY A 76 -7.24 4.25 21.72
CA GLY A 76 -8.59 4.74 21.45
C GLY A 76 -9.09 4.43 20.03
N VAL A 77 -9.96 5.31 19.52
CA VAL A 77 -10.61 5.16 18.20
C VAL A 77 -9.86 5.86 17.06
N ALA A 78 -8.58 6.13 17.25
CA ALA A 78 -7.77 6.80 16.24
C ALA A 78 -7.63 5.92 14.99
N VAL A 79 -7.68 6.55 13.81
CA VAL A 79 -7.54 5.91 12.50
C VAL A 79 -6.16 6.12 11.88
N GLU A 80 -5.28 6.79 12.61
CA GLU A 80 -3.89 7.06 12.27
C GLU A 80 -3.02 7.00 13.52
N GLY A 81 -1.72 6.86 13.36
CA GLY A 81 -0.76 6.75 14.46
C GLY A 81 -0.27 5.32 14.73
N LEU A 82 -0.72 4.33 13.95
CA LEU A 82 -0.12 3.00 14.00
C LEU A 82 1.36 3.10 13.70
N THR A 83 2.14 2.38 14.50
CA THR A 83 3.59 2.22 14.29
C THR A 83 3.90 0.76 14.07
N TYR A 84 4.76 0.45 13.09
CA TYR A 84 5.30 -0.88 12.94
C TYR A 84 6.82 -0.86 12.75
N THR A 85 7.49 -1.93 13.15
CA THR A 85 8.94 -2.00 13.21
C THR A 85 9.45 -3.26 12.52
N TYR A 86 10.46 -3.11 11.67
CA TYR A 86 11.19 -4.20 11.02
C TYR A 86 12.29 -4.77 11.92
N ALA A 87 12.76 -5.96 11.58
CA ALA A 87 13.84 -6.64 12.33
C ALA A 87 15.14 -5.83 12.43
N ASN A 88 15.41 -4.96 11.45
CA ASN A 88 16.58 -4.08 11.45
C ASN A 88 16.39 -2.79 12.28
N GLY A 89 15.25 -2.65 12.99
CA GLY A 89 14.95 -1.51 13.84
C GLY A 89 14.33 -0.31 13.11
N ILE A 90 14.15 -0.37 11.80
CA ILE A 90 13.45 0.69 11.07
C ILE A 90 11.99 0.71 11.50
N THR A 91 11.51 1.89 11.84
CA THR A 91 10.14 2.11 12.30
C THR A 91 9.37 2.95 11.29
N VAL A 92 8.16 2.54 11.01
CA VAL A 92 7.22 3.24 10.12
C VAL A 92 6.01 3.67 10.93
N THR A 93 5.56 4.89 10.72
CA THR A 93 4.36 5.43 11.38
C THR A 93 3.33 5.84 10.33
N HIS A 94 2.12 5.28 10.43
CA HIS A 94 0.96 5.70 9.64
C HIS A 94 0.36 6.96 10.28
N THR A 95 0.68 8.12 9.75
CA THR A 95 0.25 9.41 10.30
C THR A 95 0.12 10.47 9.22
N LYS A 96 -0.66 11.49 9.50
CA LYS A 96 -0.66 12.71 8.68
C LYS A 96 0.57 13.54 8.97
N TRP A 97 1.17 14.05 7.91
CA TRP A 97 2.24 15.03 8.01
C TRP A 97 2.08 16.08 6.89
N GLY A 98 1.82 17.27 7.23
CA GLY A 98 1.97 18.55 6.54
C GLY A 98 1.36 18.78 5.15
N ARG A 99 1.18 17.82 4.28
CA ARG A 99 0.86 18.09 2.86
C ARG A 99 -0.46 17.52 2.37
N GLY A 100 -0.79 16.32 2.71
CA GLY A 100 -1.98 15.71 2.14
C GLY A 100 -2.06 14.21 2.44
N ASN A 101 -2.75 13.52 1.58
CA ASN A 101 -2.96 12.08 1.68
C ASN A 101 -2.06 11.34 0.69
N ASN A 102 -1.75 10.08 0.99
CA ASN A 102 -1.03 9.17 0.10
C ASN A 102 0.40 9.63 -0.24
N GLU A 103 1.14 9.96 0.79
CA GLU A 103 2.54 10.38 0.72
C GLU A 103 3.39 9.56 1.67
N ILE A 104 4.68 9.44 1.36
CA ILE A 104 5.68 8.80 2.21
C ILE A 104 6.79 9.80 2.49
N GLN A 105 7.28 9.76 3.73
CA GLN A 105 8.47 10.47 4.12
C GLN A 105 9.48 9.48 4.71
N PHE A 106 10.64 9.38 4.07
CA PHE A 106 11.79 8.66 4.63
C PHE A 106 12.67 9.67 5.38
N ILE A 107 12.96 9.36 6.64
CA ILE A 107 13.79 10.21 7.50
C ILE A 107 15.06 9.44 7.81
N GLY A 108 16.17 9.89 7.26
CA GLY A 108 17.49 9.32 7.48
C GLY A 108 18.39 10.26 8.29
N THR A 109 19.59 9.79 8.62
CA THR A 109 20.57 10.55 9.40
C THR A 109 21.14 11.76 8.65
N GLU A 110 21.16 11.71 7.31
CA GLU A 110 21.72 12.77 6.47
C GLU A 110 20.66 13.65 5.84
N GLY A 111 19.38 13.28 5.96
CA GLY A 111 18.30 14.06 5.38
C GLY A 111 16.99 13.30 5.30
N ARG A 112 16.07 13.83 4.52
CA ARG A 112 14.78 13.20 4.28
C ARG A 112 14.42 13.18 2.81
N LEU A 113 13.63 12.19 2.43
CA LEU A 113 13.03 12.06 1.11
C LEU A 113 11.50 12.05 1.27
N GLU A 114 10.83 12.80 0.44
CA GLU A 114 9.37 12.86 0.37
C GLU A 114 8.92 12.41 -1.00
N ILE A 115 7.98 11.47 -1.03
CA ILE A 115 7.49 10.87 -2.28
C ILE A 115 5.97 10.74 -2.28
N SER A 116 5.38 11.04 -3.41
CA SER A 116 3.99 10.79 -3.76
C SER A 116 3.89 10.65 -5.28
N ARG A 117 2.72 10.36 -5.82
CA ARG A 117 2.52 10.33 -7.28
C ARG A 117 2.85 11.67 -7.91
N GLY A 118 3.83 11.68 -8.83
CA GLY A 118 4.31 12.89 -9.50
C GLY A 118 5.11 13.85 -8.63
N TYR A 119 5.55 13.40 -7.46
CA TYR A 119 6.28 14.22 -6.52
C TYR A 119 7.42 13.42 -5.89
N LEU A 120 8.63 13.95 -5.99
CA LEU A 120 9.83 13.44 -5.33
C LEU A 120 10.69 14.63 -4.91
N LYS A 121 11.00 14.75 -3.63
CA LYS A 121 11.90 15.77 -3.10
C LYS A 121 12.82 15.22 -2.03
N THR A 122 14.02 15.76 -2.02
CA THR A 122 15.06 15.45 -1.02
C THR A 122 15.43 16.72 -0.26
N PHE A 123 15.84 16.55 1.01
CA PHE A 123 16.24 17.63 1.91
C PHE A 123 17.47 17.20 2.72
N PRO A 124 18.44 18.10 3.04
CA PRO A 124 18.46 19.52 2.63
C PRO A 124 18.78 19.76 1.17
N ASN A 125 19.42 18.81 0.47
CA ASN A 125 19.79 18.96 -0.95
C ASN A 125 18.59 18.61 -1.84
N THR A 126 17.92 19.62 -2.37
CA THR A 126 16.74 19.46 -3.24
C THR A 126 17.07 19.02 -4.66
N ASP A 127 18.33 19.09 -5.08
CA ASP A 127 18.76 18.71 -6.44
C ASP A 127 19.10 17.23 -6.54
N LEU A 128 19.29 16.55 -5.41
CA LEU A 128 19.57 15.11 -5.39
C LEU A 128 18.47 14.31 -6.09
N ALA A 129 17.21 14.65 -5.88
CA ALA A 129 16.06 13.99 -6.54
C ALA A 129 16.03 14.18 -8.06
N LYS A 130 16.78 15.14 -8.59
CA LYS A 130 16.89 15.43 -10.03
C LYS A 130 18.16 14.87 -10.65
N THR A 131 19.08 14.39 -9.83
CA THR A 131 20.36 13.85 -10.28
C THR A 131 20.15 12.47 -10.88
N PRO A 132 20.53 12.23 -12.13
CA PRO A 132 20.43 10.90 -12.72
C PRO A 132 21.24 9.87 -11.93
N LEU A 133 20.70 8.67 -11.82
CA LEU A 133 21.43 7.55 -11.23
C LEU A 133 22.69 7.25 -12.06
N LYS A 134 23.77 6.91 -11.38
CA LYS A 134 25.03 6.46 -11.99
C LYS A 134 24.99 4.94 -12.13
N GLU A 135 25.84 4.41 -13.02
CA GLU A 135 25.99 2.95 -13.15
C GLU A 135 26.47 2.27 -11.88
N THR A 136 27.14 3.02 -10.99
CA THR A 136 27.63 2.54 -9.70
C THR A 136 26.58 2.57 -8.58
N ASP A 137 25.43 3.20 -8.82
CA ASP A 137 24.39 3.30 -7.81
C ASP A 137 23.65 1.96 -7.69
N THR A 138 23.28 1.61 -6.48
CA THR A 138 22.54 0.37 -6.23
C THR A 138 21.11 0.48 -6.73
N ASN A 139 20.70 -0.48 -7.55
CA ASN A 139 19.30 -0.67 -7.94
C ASN A 139 18.79 -1.94 -7.29
N LEU A 140 17.73 -1.83 -6.51
CA LEU A 140 17.09 -2.97 -5.84
C LEU A 140 16.35 -3.88 -6.83
N VAL A 141 15.79 -3.25 -7.88
CA VAL A 141 15.06 -3.96 -8.94
C VAL A 141 15.46 -3.43 -10.32
N TYR A 142 15.24 -4.24 -11.36
CA TYR A 142 15.47 -3.78 -12.73
C TYR A 142 14.46 -2.71 -13.16
N ASN A 143 14.79 -1.93 -14.20
CA ASN A 143 13.89 -0.92 -14.74
C ASN A 143 12.76 -1.57 -15.56
N SER A 144 11.53 -1.37 -15.13
CA SER A 144 10.32 -1.84 -15.82
C SER A 144 9.38 -0.65 -16.11
N PRO A 145 9.54 0.01 -17.26
CA PRO A 145 8.73 1.17 -17.61
C PRO A 145 7.28 0.79 -17.99
N ASN A 146 7.03 -0.48 -18.31
CA ASN A 146 5.73 -0.99 -18.72
C ASN A 146 5.44 -2.32 -18.03
N HIS A 147 4.63 -2.28 -16.98
CA HIS A 147 4.30 -3.48 -16.20
C HIS A 147 3.48 -4.53 -16.97
N HIS A 148 2.76 -4.16 -18.02
CA HIS A 148 2.06 -5.13 -18.86
C HIS A 148 3.04 -5.93 -19.72
N GLU A 149 4.04 -5.26 -20.30
CA GLU A 149 5.10 -5.92 -21.06
C GLU A 149 5.94 -6.81 -20.14
N ASP A 150 6.33 -6.32 -18.98
CA ASP A 150 7.07 -7.08 -17.98
C ASP A 150 6.34 -8.38 -17.60
N TRP A 151 5.05 -8.30 -17.34
CA TRP A 151 4.23 -9.46 -17.03
C TRP A 151 4.13 -10.46 -18.18
N LEU A 152 3.90 -9.97 -19.41
CA LEU A 152 3.83 -10.82 -20.59
C LEU A 152 5.18 -11.49 -20.89
N ASP A 153 6.28 -10.78 -20.74
CA ASP A 153 7.61 -11.32 -20.94
C ASP A 153 7.98 -12.33 -19.86
N ALA A 154 7.60 -12.10 -18.62
CA ALA A 154 7.74 -13.06 -17.53
C ALA A 154 6.99 -14.38 -17.85
N ILE A 155 5.78 -14.31 -18.39
CA ILE A 155 5.01 -15.50 -18.82
C ILE A 155 5.73 -16.25 -19.94
N LYS A 156 6.19 -15.54 -20.99
CA LYS A 156 6.87 -16.14 -22.15
C LYS A 156 8.18 -16.82 -21.76
N ASN A 157 8.96 -16.13 -20.93
CA ASN A 157 10.31 -16.56 -20.56
C ASN A 157 10.35 -17.46 -19.31
N ARG A 158 9.20 -17.67 -18.65
CA ARG A 158 9.08 -18.41 -17.37
C ARG A 158 9.97 -17.84 -16.28
N THR A 159 10.04 -16.52 -16.22
CA THR A 159 10.77 -15.75 -15.21
C THR A 159 9.81 -15.07 -14.25
N ARG A 160 10.33 -14.48 -13.17
CA ARG A 160 9.54 -13.64 -12.26
C ARG A 160 9.37 -12.25 -12.85
N PRO A 161 8.15 -11.66 -12.81
CA PRO A 161 7.97 -10.24 -13.09
C PRO A 161 8.57 -9.38 -11.98
N ILE A 162 8.74 -8.07 -12.23
CA ILE A 162 9.32 -7.14 -11.26
C ILE A 162 8.57 -7.12 -9.92
N CYS A 163 7.25 -7.29 -9.99
CA CYS A 163 6.39 -7.41 -8.80
C CYS A 163 5.70 -8.78 -8.88
N ASP A 164 6.36 -9.81 -8.38
CA ASP A 164 5.78 -11.14 -8.34
C ASP A 164 4.73 -11.27 -7.21
N VAL A 165 4.08 -12.42 -7.16
CA VAL A 165 3.00 -12.67 -6.18
C VAL A 165 3.50 -12.60 -4.74
N GLU A 166 4.75 -12.91 -4.46
CA GLU A 166 5.31 -12.84 -3.11
C GLU A 166 5.45 -11.38 -2.65
N VAL A 167 5.95 -10.49 -3.50
CA VAL A 167 6.03 -9.04 -3.21
C VAL A 167 4.65 -8.48 -2.91
N GLY A 168 3.66 -8.77 -3.76
CA GLY A 168 2.28 -8.35 -3.55
C GLY A 168 1.67 -8.92 -2.27
N HIS A 169 1.95 -10.20 -1.95
CA HIS A 169 1.52 -10.86 -0.73
C HIS A 169 2.10 -10.17 0.52
N ARG A 170 3.40 -9.86 0.52
CA ARG A 170 4.06 -9.18 1.65
C ARG A 170 3.44 -7.82 1.93
N THR A 171 3.28 -7.00 0.90
CA THR A 171 2.61 -5.69 1.04
C THR A 171 1.16 -5.82 1.53
N ALA A 172 0.38 -6.74 0.96
CA ALA A 172 -0.98 -6.99 1.41
C ALA A 172 -1.03 -7.45 2.88
N THR A 173 -0.05 -8.23 3.31
CA THR A 173 0.08 -8.67 4.71
C THR A 173 0.31 -7.48 5.65
N VAL A 174 1.21 -6.55 5.32
CA VAL A 174 1.42 -5.33 6.11
C VAL A 174 0.10 -4.57 6.28
N CYS A 175 -0.65 -4.37 5.19
CA CYS A 175 -1.94 -3.68 5.22
C CYS A 175 -2.96 -4.39 6.11
N ASN A 176 -3.09 -5.70 5.97
CA ASN A 176 -4.06 -6.48 6.71
C ASN A 176 -3.73 -6.55 8.21
N VAL A 177 -2.45 -6.76 8.56
CA VAL A 177 -2.01 -6.76 9.96
C VAL A 177 -2.18 -5.38 10.59
N ALA A 178 -1.92 -4.30 9.86
CA ALA A 178 -2.23 -2.94 10.29
C ALA A 178 -3.72 -2.76 10.62
N ASN A 179 -4.62 -3.21 9.74
CA ASN A 179 -6.07 -3.19 9.98
C ASN A 179 -6.47 -4.02 11.21
N ILE A 180 -5.86 -5.21 11.41
CA ILE A 180 -6.11 -6.05 12.57
C ILE A 180 -5.65 -5.34 13.86
N ALA A 181 -4.47 -4.71 13.84
CA ALA A 181 -3.97 -3.95 14.98
C ALA A 181 -4.90 -2.79 15.36
N TYR A 182 -5.38 -2.04 14.37
CA TYR A 182 -6.39 -1.00 14.61
C TYR A 182 -7.69 -1.56 15.18
N ALA A 183 -8.17 -2.68 14.66
CA ALA A 183 -9.41 -3.29 15.13
C ALA A 183 -9.30 -3.86 16.56
N LEU A 184 -8.18 -4.48 16.88
CA LEU A 184 -7.95 -5.11 18.18
C LEU A 184 -7.45 -4.13 19.25
N GLN A 185 -6.96 -2.97 18.86
CA GLN A 185 -6.41 -1.94 19.76
C GLN A 185 -5.35 -2.48 20.74
N ARG A 186 -4.55 -3.42 20.27
CA ARG A 186 -3.43 -4.00 21.03
C ARG A 186 -2.23 -4.27 20.13
N PRO A 187 -1.01 -4.28 20.68
CA PRO A 187 0.18 -4.70 19.94
C PRO A 187 0.03 -6.11 19.35
N LEU A 188 0.61 -6.31 18.17
CA LEU A 188 0.73 -7.60 17.49
C LEU A 188 2.22 -7.88 17.23
N GLU A 189 2.59 -9.18 17.32
CA GLU A 189 3.93 -9.71 17.07
C GLU A 189 3.86 -10.85 16.05
#